data_f4ff04e4f053fefc96b7e03dbc9a41e4
#
_entry.id   f4ff04e4f053fefc96b7e03dbc9a41e4
#
_cell.length_a   1.000
_cell.length_b   1.000
_cell.length_c   1.000
_cell.angle_alpha   90.00
_cell.angle_beta   90.00
_cell.angle_gamma   90.00
#
_symmetry.space_group_name_H-M   'P 1'
#
loop_
_entity.id
_entity.type
_entity.pdbx_description
1 polymer ?
#
loop_
_entity_poly.entity_id
_entity_poly.type
_entity_poly.pdbx_seq_one_letter_code
_entity_poly.pdbx_strand_id
1 'polypeptide(L)'
;MIDKKVMNGTLEDIYYSPQDCTCGEARNFIKEAFVMKAFMDENFLLETPTAQKLFHEYASQVPVLDYHCHINPQEIAEDRKFENITQVWLGGDHYKWRQMRSNGVDEYYITGGASDREKFQKWAETLEKAIGNPLYHWSHLELRKYFGYEGYLNGETAEEVWNLCNAKLQEDSMSVRNIIKQSNVTLICTTDDPVDDLKWHQMIAKDDSFDVQVLPAWRPDKAMNLEK
;
A
#
# COMPACT_ATOMS: atom_id res chain seq x y z
N MET A 1 -19.97 12.66 -35.26
CA MET A 1 -19.98 11.25 -35.69
C MET A 1 -18.51 10.80 -35.70
N ILE A 2 -18.05 10.10 -34.67
CA ILE A 2 -16.68 9.60 -34.60
C ILE A 2 -16.63 8.34 -35.44
N ASP A 3 -15.74 8.33 -36.41
CA ASP A 3 -15.60 7.26 -37.40
C ASP A 3 -15.14 5.97 -36.68
N LYS A 4 -15.95 4.90 -36.80
CA LYS A 4 -15.70 3.57 -36.21
C LYS A 4 -14.40 2.89 -36.69
N LYS A 5 -13.68 3.49 -37.63
CA LYS A 5 -12.45 2.95 -38.20
C LYS A 5 -11.21 3.15 -37.32
N VAL A 6 -11.32 4.03 -36.28
CA VAL A 6 -10.20 4.36 -35.39
C VAL A 6 -10.06 3.36 -34.23
N MET A 7 -11.03 2.47 -34.00
CA MET A 7 -11.07 1.59 -32.81
C MET A 7 -10.45 0.19 -33.01
N ASN A 8 -9.96 -0.14 -34.22
CA ASN A 8 -9.39 -1.47 -34.52
C ASN A 8 -7.93 -1.42 -35.03
N GLY A 9 -7.27 -0.25 -34.96
CA GLY A 9 -5.85 -0.13 -35.30
C GLY A 9 -4.97 -0.57 -34.12
N THR A 10 -3.92 -1.32 -34.40
CA THR A 10 -2.85 -1.57 -33.45
C THR A 10 -2.09 -0.25 -33.20
N LEU A 11 -1.40 -0.11 -32.06
CA LEU A 11 -0.62 1.10 -31.70
C LEU A 11 0.40 1.50 -32.80
N GLU A 12 0.73 0.61 -33.72
CA GLU A 12 1.60 0.87 -34.88
C GLU A 12 0.93 1.74 -35.97
N ASP A 13 -0.40 1.78 -36.04
CA ASP A 13 -1.14 2.55 -37.05
C ASP A 13 -1.25 4.05 -36.70
N ILE A 14 -0.79 4.47 -35.53
CA ILE A 14 -0.81 5.87 -35.07
C ILE A 14 0.51 6.60 -35.39
N TYR A 15 1.49 5.93 -35.98
CA TYR A 15 2.75 6.54 -36.36
C TYR A 15 2.57 7.43 -37.61
N TYR A 16 2.44 8.72 -37.41
CA TYR A 16 2.74 9.71 -38.45
C TYR A 16 4.18 9.49 -38.93
N SER A 17 4.35 9.31 -40.25
CA SER A 17 5.67 9.19 -40.85
C SER A 17 6.54 10.39 -40.46
N PRO A 18 7.78 10.17 -39.97
CA PRO A 18 8.65 11.26 -39.55
C PRO A 18 9.06 12.23 -40.67
N GLN A 19 8.64 11.98 -41.91
CA GLN A 19 9.04 12.71 -43.09
C GLN A 19 8.24 13.98 -43.33
N ASP A 20 7.09 14.19 -42.70
CA ASP A 20 6.18 15.30 -42.97
C ASP A 20 6.34 16.49 -42.00
N CYS A 21 7.20 16.39 -40.99
CA CYS A 21 7.43 17.46 -40.04
C CYS A 21 8.76 18.17 -40.27
N THR A 22 8.71 19.35 -40.88
CA THR A 22 9.91 20.15 -41.25
C THR A 22 10.44 21.02 -40.11
N CYS A 23 9.82 21.03 -38.93
CA CYS A 23 10.26 21.82 -37.81
C CYS A 23 11.04 20.97 -36.77
N GLY A 24 12.32 21.28 -36.58
CA GLY A 24 13.18 20.55 -35.62
C GLY A 24 12.70 20.63 -34.16
N GLU A 25 12.00 21.72 -33.81
CA GLU A 25 11.43 21.91 -32.47
C GLU A 25 10.27 20.95 -32.19
N ALA A 26 9.41 20.68 -33.19
CA ALA A 26 8.32 19.73 -33.05
C ALA A 26 8.82 18.29 -32.85
N ARG A 27 9.96 17.92 -33.45
CA ARG A 27 10.57 16.57 -33.22
C ARG A 27 11.12 16.42 -31.82
N ASN A 28 11.65 17.46 -31.23
CA ASN A 28 12.11 17.39 -29.83
C ASN A 28 10.92 17.35 -28.86
N PHE A 29 9.88 18.13 -29.11
CA PHE A 29 8.67 18.14 -28.30
C PHE A 29 7.95 16.77 -28.33
N ILE A 30 7.89 16.11 -29.49
CA ILE A 30 7.31 14.76 -29.63
C ILE A 30 8.19 13.71 -28.94
N LYS A 31 9.52 13.82 -28.98
CA LYS A 31 10.41 12.91 -28.26
C LYS A 31 10.32 13.05 -26.74
N GLU A 32 10.17 14.27 -26.24
CA GLU A 32 9.97 14.52 -24.80
C GLU A 32 8.57 14.11 -24.33
N ALA A 33 7.54 14.21 -25.18
CA ALA A 33 6.17 13.86 -24.85
C ALA A 33 5.90 12.35 -24.75
N PHE A 34 6.82 11.49 -25.23
CA PHE A 34 6.63 10.02 -25.26
C PHE A 34 7.54 9.22 -24.33
N VAL A 35 8.24 9.86 -23.41
CA VAL A 35 8.82 9.12 -22.28
C VAL A 35 7.69 8.83 -21.29
N MET A 36 7.04 7.68 -21.45
CA MET A 36 6.02 7.25 -20.48
C MET A 36 6.69 7.13 -19.11
N LYS A 37 6.23 7.94 -18.17
CA LYS A 37 6.66 7.85 -16.76
C LYS A 37 6.31 6.45 -16.24
N ALA A 38 7.23 5.82 -15.51
CA ALA A 38 6.95 4.58 -14.80
C ALA A 38 5.74 4.77 -13.87
N PHE A 39 4.93 3.73 -13.70
CA PHE A 39 3.74 3.78 -12.84
C PHE A 39 4.09 4.26 -11.42
N MET A 40 5.17 3.73 -10.86
CA MET A 40 5.71 4.18 -9.58
C MET A 40 7.22 4.37 -9.71
N ASP A 41 7.64 5.60 -9.65
CA ASP A 41 9.04 6.00 -9.54
C ASP A 41 9.24 6.78 -8.22
N GLU A 42 10.42 7.30 -8.01
CA GLU A 42 10.75 8.14 -6.86
C GLU A 42 9.94 9.44 -6.77
N ASN A 43 9.37 9.86 -7.90
CA ASN A 43 8.54 11.07 -8.02
C ASN A 43 7.05 10.76 -8.16
N PHE A 44 6.62 9.56 -7.75
CA PHE A 44 5.20 9.21 -7.77
C PHE A 44 4.38 10.25 -6.98
N LEU A 45 3.34 10.81 -7.61
CA LEU A 45 2.52 11.95 -7.14
C LEU A 45 3.26 13.29 -6.97
N LEU A 46 4.55 13.37 -7.23
CA LEU A 46 5.32 14.61 -7.14
C LEU A 46 5.38 15.27 -8.53
N GLU A 47 4.28 15.91 -8.92
CA GLU A 47 4.07 16.38 -10.31
C GLU A 47 4.82 17.69 -10.65
N THR A 48 5.36 18.39 -9.65
CA THR A 48 6.07 19.65 -9.88
C THR A 48 7.48 19.62 -9.31
N PRO A 49 8.43 20.37 -9.87
CA PRO A 49 9.79 20.52 -9.32
C PRO A 49 9.77 20.98 -7.85
N THR A 50 8.80 21.82 -7.48
CA THR A 50 8.64 22.27 -6.08
C THR A 50 8.21 21.13 -5.18
N ALA A 51 7.27 20.29 -5.60
CA ALA A 51 6.84 19.12 -4.83
C ALA A 51 8.00 18.13 -4.65
N GLN A 52 8.75 17.85 -5.71
CA GLN A 52 9.93 16.99 -5.66
C GLN A 52 10.98 17.52 -4.68
N LYS A 53 11.30 18.81 -4.78
CA LYS A 53 12.26 19.47 -3.88
C LYS A 53 11.79 19.38 -2.42
N LEU A 54 10.55 19.76 -2.13
CA LEU A 54 10.00 19.73 -0.76
C LEU A 54 10.00 18.33 -0.19
N PHE A 55 9.69 17.33 -0.98
CA PHE A 55 9.70 15.95 -0.52
C PHE A 55 11.13 15.43 -0.31
N HIS A 56 11.97 15.46 -1.33
CA HIS A 56 13.29 14.82 -1.28
C HIS A 56 14.28 15.53 -0.36
N GLU A 57 14.25 16.87 -0.32
CA GLU A 57 15.22 17.64 0.49
C GLU A 57 14.76 17.82 1.95
N TYR A 58 13.46 17.76 2.22
CA TYR A 58 12.92 18.07 3.55
C TYR A 58 12.02 16.95 4.11
N ALA A 59 10.88 16.66 3.50
CA ALA A 59 9.86 15.80 4.10
C ALA A 59 10.35 14.35 4.31
N SER A 60 11.11 13.80 3.36
CA SER A 60 11.65 12.43 3.46
C SER A 60 12.72 12.27 4.54
N GLN A 61 13.27 13.38 5.06
CA GLN A 61 14.34 13.38 6.06
C GLN A 61 13.83 13.45 7.51
N VAL A 62 12.56 13.80 7.69
CA VAL A 62 11.97 13.91 9.03
C VAL A 62 11.28 12.61 9.45
N PRO A 63 11.25 12.29 10.75
CA PRO A 63 10.55 11.10 11.23
C PRO A 63 9.04 11.26 11.11
N VAL A 64 8.35 10.13 11.00
CA VAL A 64 6.89 10.06 10.96
C VAL A 64 6.33 10.03 12.38
N LEU A 65 5.37 10.89 12.64
CA LEU A 65 4.52 10.85 13.81
C LEU A 65 3.14 10.33 13.38
N ASP A 66 2.88 9.06 13.63
CA ASP A 66 1.61 8.43 13.30
C ASP A 66 0.61 8.66 14.43
N TYR A 67 -0.07 9.80 14.37
CA TYR A 67 -1.01 10.23 15.40
C TYR A 67 -2.35 9.47 15.38
N HIS A 68 -2.57 8.59 14.42
CA HIS A 68 -3.77 7.75 14.34
C HIS A 68 -3.51 6.50 13.50
N CYS A 69 -3.43 5.34 14.13
CA CYS A 69 -3.30 4.06 13.44
C CYS A 69 -4.21 3.00 14.05
N HIS A 70 -4.32 1.86 13.37
CA HIS A 70 -5.08 0.68 13.80
C HIS A 70 -4.18 -0.54 14.05
N ILE A 71 -2.88 -0.35 14.25
CA ILE A 71 -1.96 -1.43 14.62
C ILE A 71 -2.35 -1.95 16.00
N ASN A 72 -2.46 -3.26 16.13
CA ASN A 72 -2.74 -3.87 17.42
C ASN A 72 -1.52 -3.74 18.35
N PRO A 73 -1.64 -3.07 19.52
CA PRO A 73 -0.53 -2.90 20.44
C PRO A 73 0.05 -4.22 20.97
N GLN A 74 -0.72 -5.31 20.99
CA GLN A 74 -0.22 -6.63 21.30
C GLN A 74 0.82 -7.10 20.27
N GLU A 75 0.57 -6.90 18.99
CA GLU A 75 1.49 -7.29 17.92
C GLU A 75 2.83 -6.53 18.00
N ILE A 76 2.79 -5.27 18.46
CA ILE A 76 3.99 -4.47 18.73
C ILE A 76 4.72 -5.01 19.97
N ALA A 77 3.97 -5.28 21.06
CA ALA A 77 4.56 -5.77 22.32
C ALA A 77 5.27 -7.11 22.14
N GLU A 78 4.65 -8.02 21.39
CA GLU A 78 5.15 -9.37 21.13
C GLU A 78 6.14 -9.44 19.94
N ASP A 79 6.36 -8.33 19.25
CA ASP A 79 7.16 -8.22 18.01
C ASP A 79 6.79 -9.31 16.99
N ARG A 80 5.49 -9.41 16.70
CA ARG A 80 4.92 -10.46 15.87
C ARG A 80 5.60 -10.56 14.51
N LYS A 81 5.81 -11.80 14.04
CA LYS A 81 6.09 -12.11 12.64
C LYS A 81 4.85 -12.69 11.98
N PHE A 82 4.60 -12.28 10.75
CA PHE A 82 3.50 -12.82 9.96
C PHE A 82 3.96 -14.01 9.13
N GLU A 83 3.12 -15.03 9.01
CA GLU A 83 3.43 -16.21 8.21
C GLU A 83 3.33 -15.95 6.71
N ASN A 84 2.42 -15.03 6.32
CA ASN A 84 2.16 -14.70 4.93
C ASN A 84 1.55 -13.31 4.76
N ILE A 85 1.56 -12.82 3.51
CA ILE A 85 1.08 -11.48 3.15
C ILE A 85 -0.43 -11.29 3.37
N THR A 86 -1.24 -12.37 3.34
CA THR A 86 -2.68 -12.28 3.63
C THR A 86 -2.91 -11.87 5.07
N GLN A 87 -2.15 -12.40 6.01
CA GLN A 87 -2.26 -12.01 7.42
C GLN A 87 -1.92 -10.53 7.61
N VAL A 88 -0.94 -10.01 6.87
CA VAL A 88 -0.56 -8.58 6.89
C VAL A 88 -1.68 -7.71 6.31
N TRP A 89 -2.19 -8.07 5.13
CA TRP A 89 -3.07 -7.19 4.36
C TRP A 89 -4.56 -7.40 4.62
N LEU A 90 -4.97 -8.63 4.90
CA LEU A 90 -6.38 -8.99 5.02
C LEU A 90 -6.77 -9.45 6.43
N GLY A 91 -5.82 -9.49 7.35
CA GLY A 91 -6.07 -9.94 8.72
C GLY A 91 -7.03 -9.06 9.52
N GLY A 92 -7.12 -7.77 9.19
CA GLY A 92 -7.97 -6.82 9.90
C GLY A 92 -8.40 -5.59 9.07
N ASP A 93 -7.96 -5.49 7.81
CA ASP A 93 -8.24 -4.32 6.97
C ASP A 93 -9.64 -4.40 6.34
N HIS A 94 -10.61 -3.81 7.02
CA HIS A 94 -11.99 -3.74 6.53
C HIS A 94 -12.17 -2.85 5.29
N TYR A 95 -11.23 -2.00 4.92
CA TYR A 95 -11.26 -1.25 3.65
C TYR A 95 -10.96 -2.17 2.47
N LYS A 96 -9.94 -3.05 2.58
CA LYS A 96 -9.66 -4.07 1.58
C LYS A 96 -10.83 -5.06 1.45
N TRP A 97 -11.40 -5.51 2.56
CA TRP A 97 -12.60 -6.36 2.55
C TRP A 97 -13.79 -5.71 1.85
N ARG A 98 -14.01 -4.41 2.09
CA ARG A 98 -15.07 -3.65 1.41
C ARG A 98 -14.83 -3.55 -0.08
N GLN A 99 -13.59 -3.33 -0.50
CA GLN A 99 -13.22 -3.30 -1.92
C GLN A 99 -13.48 -4.66 -2.60
N MET A 100 -13.13 -5.76 -1.94
CA MET A 100 -13.41 -7.11 -2.43
C MET A 100 -14.93 -7.35 -2.57
N ARG A 101 -15.72 -6.97 -1.58
CA ARG A 101 -17.21 -7.04 -1.66
C ARG A 101 -17.76 -6.21 -2.80
N SER A 102 -17.26 -5.00 -3.00
CA SER A 102 -17.67 -4.12 -4.11
C SER A 102 -17.32 -4.71 -5.49
N ASN A 103 -16.29 -5.55 -5.55
CA ASN A 103 -15.92 -6.31 -6.74
C ASN A 103 -16.71 -7.63 -6.91
N GLY A 104 -17.66 -7.93 -6.01
CA GLY A 104 -18.48 -9.14 -6.07
C GLY A 104 -17.80 -10.42 -5.60
N VAL A 105 -16.72 -10.31 -4.84
CA VAL A 105 -16.03 -11.48 -4.24
C VAL A 105 -16.93 -12.06 -3.15
N ASP A 106 -17.10 -13.39 -3.17
CA ASP A 106 -17.86 -14.12 -2.16
C ASP A 106 -17.21 -13.98 -0.78
N GLU A 107 -18.04 -13.86 0.27
CA GLU A 107 -17.58 -13.66 1.65
C GLU A 107 -16.69 -14.81 2.15
N TYR A 108 -16.84 -16.02 1.59
CA TYR A 108 -15.96 -17.15 1.86
C TYR A 108 -14.48 -16.82 1.65
N TYR A 109 -14.16 -16.02 0.63
CA TYR A 109 -12.79 -15.57 0.30
C TYR A 109 -12.37 -14.26 0.97
N ILE A 110 -13.22 -13.64 1.78
CA ILE A 110 -12.93 -12.38 2.47
C ILE A 110 -12.65 -12.65 3.94
N THR A 111 -13.71 -12.94 4.70
CA THR A 111 -13.63 -13.23 6.13
C THR A 111 -14.00 -14.69 6.44
N GLY A 112 -14.42 -15.46 5.45
CA GLY A 112 -14.82 -16.87 5.59
C GLY A 112 -13.65 -17.85 5.62
N GLY A 113 -13.93 -19.12 5.35
CA GLY A 113 -13.03 -20.25 5.56
C GLY A 113 -12.02 -20.55 4.44
N ALA A 114 -11.92 -19.72 3.41
CA ALA A 114 -10.91 -19.91 2.37
C ALA A 114 -9.49 -19.82 2.94
N SER A 115 -8.55 -20.53 2.31
CA SER A 115 -7.14 -20.43 2.68
C SER A 115 -6.58 -19.02 2.43
N ASP A 116 -5.51 -18.66 3.14
CA ASP A 116 -4.84 -17.38 2.97
C ASP A 116 -4.37 -17.17 1.52
N ARG A 117 -3.92 -18.22 0.84
CA ARG A 117 -3.52 -18.17 -0.56
C ARG A 117 -4.70 -17.84 -1.49
N GLU A 118 -5.86 -18.44 -1.26
CA GLU A 118 -7.07 -18.16 -2.06
C GLU A 118 -7.58 -16.75 -1.81
N LYS A 119 -7.56 -16.27 -0.57
CA LYS A 119 -7.90 -14.89 -0.21
C LYS A 119 -6.98 -13.90 -0.91
N PHE A 120 -5.67 -14.16 -0.93
CA PHE A 120 -4.71 -13.32 -1.63
C PHE A 120 -4.96 -13.27 -3.14
N GLN A 121 -5.27 -14.41 -3.75
CA GLN A 121 -5.64 -14.46 -5.17
C GLN A 121 -6.82 -13.54 -5.46
N LYS A 122 -7.87 -13.61 -4.63
CA LYS A 122 -9.07 -12.77 -4.81
C LYS A 122 -8.80 -11.29 -4.55
N TRP A 123 -7.87 -10.99 -3.67
CA TRP A 123 -7.40 -9.61 -3.51
C TRP A 123 -6.65 -9.10 -4.74
N ALA A 124 -5.74 -9.89 -5.30
CA ALA A 124 -5.00 -9.53 -6.50
C ALA A 124 -5.93 -9.28 -7.71
N GLU A 125 -6.91 -10.16 -7.93
CA GLU A 125 -7.95 -10.01 -8.95
C GLU A 125 -8.86 -8.79 -8.72
N THR A 126 -9.04 -8.39 -7.47
CA THR A 126 -9.80 -7.18 -7.11
C THR A 126 -8.97 -5.94 -7.35
N LEU A 127 -7.69 -5.98 -7.00
CA LEU A 127 -6.80 -4.83 -7.07
C LEU A 127 -6.62 -4.33 -8.50
N GLU A 128 -6.48 -5.21 -9.48
CA GLU A 128 -6.37 -4.83 -10.90
C GLU A 128 -7.55 -4.01 -11.42
N LYS A 129 -8.72 -4.14 -10.79
CA LYS A 129 -9.96 -3.40 -11.12
C LYS A 129 -10.11 -2.12 -10.28
N ALA A 130 -9.22 -1.87 -9.36
CA ALA A 130 -9.28 -0.75 -8.42
C ALA A 130 -8.44 0.47 -8.85
N ILE A 131 -8.11 0.58 -10.14
CA ILE A 131 -7.35 1.72 -10.69
C ILE A 131 -8.07 3.03 -10.33
N GLY A 132 -7.31 3.98 -9.77
CA GLY A 132 -7.86 5.25 -9.27
C GLY A 132 -8.31 5.22 -7.81
N ASN A 133 -8.40 4.04 -7.18
CA ASN A 133 -8.61 3.92 -5.75
C ASN A 133 -7.27 3.99 -4.99
N PRO A 134 -7.17 4.70 -3.85
CA PRO A 134 -5.94 4.74 -3.05
C PRO A 134 -5.37 3.37 -2.69
N LEU A 135 -6.19 2.35 -2.45
CA LEU A 135 -5.73 0.99 -2.15
C LEU A 135 -4.89 0.38 -3.28
N TYR A 136 -5.16 0.75 -4.54
CA TYR A 136 -4.34 0.34 -5.68
C TYR A 136 -2.92 0.90 -5.56
N HIS A 137 -2.79 2.19 -5.28
CA HIS A 137 -1.50 2.85 -5.13
C HIS A 137 -0.76 2.36 -3.87
N TRP A 138 -1.44 2.29 -2.74
CA TRP A 138 -0.84 1.88 -1.47
C TRP A 138 -0.30 0.47 -1.51
N SER A 139 -1.06 -0.48 -2.05
CA SER A 139 -0.58 -1.86 -2.18
C SER A 139 0.69 -1.96 -3.03
N HIS A 140 0.76 -1.23 -4.14
CA HIS A 140 1.96 -1.22 -4.98
C HIS A 140 3.13 -0.47 -4.33
N LEU A 141 2.87 0.63 -3.59
CA LEU A 141 3.91 1.33 -2.81
C LEU A 141 4.49 0.43 -1.71
N GLU A 142 3.63 -0.32 -1.02
CA GLU A 142 4.04 -1.29 0.00
C GLU A 142 4.89 -2.43 -0.61
N LEU A 143 4.45 -2.98 -1.75
CA LEU A 143 5.20 -4.00 -2.47
C LEU A 143 6.60 -3.50 -2.88
N ARG A 144 6.68 -2.29 -3.41
CA ARG A 144 7.95 -1.66 -3.79
C ARG A 144 8.84 -1.41 -2.57
N LYS A 145 8.29 -0.77 -1.54
CA LYS A 145 9.07 -0.31 -0.38
C LYS A 145 9.60 -1.44 0.49
N TYR A 146 8.74 -2.41 0.82
CA TYR A 146 9.07 -3.45 1.80
C TYR A 146 9.49 -4.77 1.17
N PHE A 147 9.01 -5.06 -0.03
CA PHE A 147 9.24 -6.35 -0.69
C PHE A 147 10.13 -6.26 -1.93
N GLY A 148 10.43 -5.05 -2.41
CA GLY A 148 11.27 -4.84 -3.60
C GLY A 148 10.61 -5.27 -4.91
N TYR A 149 9.28 -5.37 -4.95
CA TYR A 149 8.53 -5.72 -6.15
C TYR A 149 8.07 -4.46 -6.90
N GLU A 150 8.52 -4.31 -8.12
CA GLU A 150 8.22 -3.12 -8.95
C GLU A 150 7.16 -3.39 -10.04
N GLY A 151 6.67 -4.62 -10.13
CA GLY A 151 5.61 -5.03 -11.07
C GLY A 151 4.21 -4.63 -10.62
N TYR A 152 3.22 -5.08 -11.39
CA TYR A 152 1.81 -4.91 -11.07
C TYR A 152 1.27 -6.17 -10.40
N LEU A 153 0.55 -6.00 -9.28
CA LEU A 153 -0.20 -7.09 -8.67
C LEU A 153 -1.57 -7.21 -9.35
N ASN A 154 -1.80 -8.37 -9.92
CA ASN A 154 -3.05 -8.77 -10.56
C ASN A 154 -3.26 -10.28 -10.43
N GLY A 155 -4.33 -10.81 -11.01
CA GLY A 155 -4.65 -12.24 -10.93
C GLY A 155 -3.56 -13.16 -11.52
N GLU A 156 -2.81 -12.69 -12.52
CA GLU A 156 -1.75 -13.48 -13.19
C GLU A 156 -0.44 -13.47 -12.41
N THR A 157 -0.10 -12.33 -11.77
CA THR A 157 1.13 -12.16 -11.00
C THR A 157 1.01 -12.56 -9.53
N ALA A 158 -0.20 -12.91 -9.08
CA ALA A 158 -0.49 -13.22 -7.69
C ALA A 158 0.41 -14.31 -7.09
N GLU A 159 0.75 -15.36 -7.85
CA GLU A 159 1.61 -16.45 -7.38
C GLU A 159 3.06 -15.98 -7.15
N GLU A 160 3.60 -15.22 -8.09
CA GLU A 160 4.94 -14.65 -7.99
C GLU A 160 5.05 -13.75 -6.76
N VAL A 161 4.09 -12.82 -6.61
CA VAL A 161 4.08 -11.86 -5.49
C VAL A 161 3.87 -12.57 -4.15
N TRP A 162 3.00 -13.58 -4.10
CA TRP A 162 2.79 -14.42 -2.92
C TRP A 162 4.10 -15.05 -2.44
N ASN A 163 4.81 -15.70 -3.35
CA ASN A 163 6.05 -16.39 -3.02
C ASN A 163 7.15 -15.41 -2.58
N LEU A 164 7.28 -14.29 -3.29
CA LEU A 164 8.27 -13.25 -2.98
C LEU A 164 7.99 -12.63 -1.60
N CYS A 165 6.76 -12.20 -1.35
CA CYS A 165 6.41 -11.56 -0.08
C CYS A 165 6.55 -12.51 1.09
N ASN A 166 6.11 -13.76 0.95
CA ASN A 166 6.19 -14.72 2.05
C ASN A 166 7.63 -15.13 2.36
N ALA A 167 8.49 -15.25 1.34
CA ALA A 167 9.92 -15.46 1.58
C ALA A 167 10.53 -14.29 2.36
N LYS A 168 10.18 -13.05 1.99
CA LYS A 168 10.65 -11.84 2.68
C LYS A 168 10.16 -11.75 4.12
N LEU A 169 8.90 -12.09 4.39
CA LEU A 169 8.30 -12.07 5.74
C LEU A 169 8.96 -13.03 6.73
N GLN A 170 9.72 -14.03 6.26
CA GLN A 170 10.49 -14.91 7.16
C GLN A 170 11.79 -14.26 7.69
N GLU A 171 12.25 -13.17 7.08
CA GLU A 171 13.43 -12.43 7.55
C GLU A 171 13.13 -11.73 8.89
N ASP A 172 14.16 -11.60 9.73
CA ASP A 172 14.04 -10.88 11.01
C ASP A 172 13.69 -9.40 10.82
N SER A 173 14.11 -8.83 9.70
CA SER A 173 13.81 -7.45 9.31
C SER A 173 12.31 -7.18 9.11
N MET A 174 11.48 -8.21 9.01
CA MET A 174 10.04 -8.10 8.71
C MET A 174 9.15 -8.43 9.93
N SER A 175 9.67 -8.35 11.14
CA SER A 175 8.82 -8.29 12.34
C SER A 175 8.07 -6.96 12.42
N VAL A 176 6.98 -6.90 13.19
CA VAL A 176 6.15 -5.69 13.35
C VAL A 176 7.01 -4.49 13.77
N ARG A 177 7.87 -4.65 14.79
CA ARG A 177 8.75 -3.57 15.24
C ARG A 177 9.76 -3.12 14.18
N ASN A 178 10.31 -4.07 13.43
CA ASN A 178 11.28 -3.75 12.39
C ASN A 178 10.63 -3.07 11.17
N ILE A 179 9.41 -3.42 10.80
CA ILE A 179 8.65 -2.70 9.77
C ILE A 179 8.35 -1.26 10.21
N ILE A 180 7.97 -1.05 11.46
CA ILE A 180 7.74 0.28 12.04
C ILE A 180 9.04 1.12 11.98
N LYS A 181 10.17 0.55 12.41
CA LYS A 181 11.49 1.22 12.34
C LYS A 181 11.90 1.56 10.91
N GLN A 182 11.74 0.63 9.96
CA GLN A 182 12.00 0.86 8.53
C GLN A 182 11.12 1.98 7.93
N SER A 183 9.98 2.25 8.54
CA SER A 183 9.06 3.32 8.15
C SER A 183 9.47 4.69 8.69
N ASN A 184 10.59 4.78 9.42
CA ASN A 184 11.06 6.00 10.08
C ASN A 184 10.02 6.61 11.03
N VAL A 185 9.26 5.77 11.73
CA VAL A 185 8.23 6.18 12.69
C VAL A 185 8.86 6.30 14.07
N THR A 186 8.59 7.41 14.76
CA THR A 186 9.08 7.65 16.12
C THR A 186 7.96 7.70 17.16
N LEU A 187 6.73 7.89 16.71
CA LEU A 187 5.55 7.90 17.59
C LEU A 187 4.36 7.27 16.87
N ILE A 188 3.63 6.42 17.57
CA ILE A 188 2.38 5.80 17.13
C ILE A 188 1.30 6.09 18.18
N CYS A 189 0.13 6.55 17.72
CA CYS A 189 -1.08 6.60 18.54
C CYS A 189 -2.05 5.52 18.07
N THR A 190 -2.18 4.47 18.87
CA THR A 190 -3.12 3.36 18.62
C THR A 190 -4.56 3.76 18.93
N THR A 191 -5.51 2.94 18.51
CA THR A 191 -6.93 3.24 18.70
C THR A 191 -7.48 2.39 19.86
N ASP A 192 -7.68 3.00 21.02
CA ASP A 192 -7.99 2.30 22.27
C ASP A 192 -9.27 2.84 22.92
N ASP A 193 -9.92 1.99 23.70
CA ASP A 193 -11.09 2.37 24.46
C ASP A 193 -10.68 2.84 25.88
N PRO A 194 -11.38 3.82 26.48
CA PRO A 194 -11.08 4.33 27.82
C PRO A 194 -11.10 3.28 28.94
N VAL A 195 -11.76 2.14 28.73
CA VAL A 195 -11.84 1.04 29.69
C VAL A 195 -10.83 -0.07 29.46
N ASP A 196 -9.98 0.04 28.43
CA ASP A 196 -8.94 -0.94 28.16
C ASP A 196 -7.85 -0.86 29.24
N ASP A 197 -7.27 -2.00 29.60
CA ASP A 197 -6.25 -2.12 30.66
C ASP A 197 -4.87 -1.58 30.27
N LEU A 198 -4.66 -1.28 28.99
CA LEU A 198 -3.43 -0.77 28.38
C LEU A 198 -2.17 -1.59 28.72
N LYS A 199 -2.32 -2.88 29.04
CA LYS A 199 -1.20 -3.74 29.44
C LYS A 199 -0.10 -3.82 28.40
N TRP A 200 -0.48 -3.82 27.12
CA TRP A 200 0.48 -3.90 26.02
C TRP A 200 1.29 -2.61 25.87
N HIS A 201 0.66 -1.45 26.05
CA HIS A 201 1.35 -0.16 26.09
C HIS A 201 2.33 -0.09 27.27
N GLN A 202 1.92 -0.62 28.45
CA GLN A 202 2.81 -0.68 29.61
C GLN A 202 3.99 -1.63 29.40
N MET A 203 3.80 -2.72 28.65
CA MET A 203 4.89 -3.63 28.29
C MET A 203 5.87 -2.96 27.33
N ILE A 204 5.36 -2.32 26.27
CA ILE A 204 6.19 -1.60 25.31
C ILE A 204 6.98 -0.47 25.98
N ALA A 205 6.33 0.32 26.84
CA ALA A 205 6.97 1.43 27.54
C ALA A 205 8.09 1.02 28.51
N LYS A 206 8.17 -0.25 28.88
CA LYS A 206 9.23 -0.82 29.75
C LYS A 206 10.34 -1.50 28.98
N ASP A 207 10.20 -1.59 27.66
CA ASP A 207 11.13 -2.31 26.80
C ASP A 207 12.08 -1.34 26.11
N ASP A 208 13.25 -1.13 26.70
CA ASP A 208 14.30 -0.24 26.18
C ASP A 208 14.86 -0.68 24.80
N SER A 209 14.53 -1.87 24.31
CA SER A 209 14.94 -2.34 22.98
C SER A 209 14.13 -1.76 21.83
N PHE A 210 12.99 -1.11 22.14
CA PHE A 210 12.12 -0.49 21.17
C PHE A 210 11.92 1.00 21.48
N ASP A 211 12.53 1.84 20.68
CA ASP A 211 12.65 3.30 20.88
C ASP A 211 11.47 4.10 20.31
N VAL A 212 10.49 3.44 19.66
CA VAL A 212 9.28 4.09 19.16
C VAL A 212 8.27 4.24 20.28
N GLN A 213 7.77 5.46 20.48
CA GLN A 213 6.71 5.72 21.45
C GLN A 213 5.38 5.18 20.95
N VAL A 214 4.71 4.35 21.76
CA VAL A 214 3.36 3.83 21.46
C VAL A 214 2.41 4.32 22.54
N LEU A 215 1.50 5.19 22.14
CA LEU A 215 0.56 5.88 23.03
C LEU A 215 -0.88 5.49 22.68
N PRO A 216 -1.76 5.31 23.66
CA PRO A 216 -3.17 5.08 23.42
C PRO A 216 -3.87 6.39 23.02
N ALA A 217 -4.67 6.35 21.94
CA ALA A 217 -5.57 7.45 21.61
C ALA A 217 -6.97 7.17 22.15
N TRP A 218 -7.52 8.12 22.87
CA TRP A 218 -8.80 7.97 23.51
C TRP A 218 -9.97 7.94 22.52
N ARG A 219 -10.72 6.83 22.50
CA ARG A 219 -11.93 6.64 21.70
C ARG A 219 -13.08 6.23 22.61
N PRO A 220 -14.04 7.12 22.90
CA PRO A 220 -15.12 6.86 23.84
C PRO A 220 -16.30 6.05 23.26
N ASP A 221 -16.12 5.31 22.20
CA ASP A 221 -17.20 4.63 21.48
C ASP A 221 -18.03 3.72 22.40
N LYS A 222 -17.38 2.91 23.25
CA LYS A 222 -18.10 2.03 24.20
C LYS A 222 -18.82 2.83 25.27
N ALA A 223 -18.26 3.94 25.72
CA ALA A 223 -18.92 4.81 26.71
C ALA A 223 -20.13 5.56 26.11
N MET A 224 -20.15 5.79 24.82
CA MET A 224 -21.24 6.46 24.10
C MET A 224 -22.34 5.48 23.63
N ASN A 225 -21.98 4.22 23.36
CA ASN A 225 -22.88 3.19 22.83
C ASN A 225 -23.32 2.22 23.96
N LEU A 226 -24.00 2.73 24.96
CA LEU A 226 -24.42 1.96 26.15
C LEU A 226 -25.40 0.79 25.86
N GLU A 227 -25.96 0.72 24.65
CA GLU A 227 -26.95 -0.28 24.24
C GLU A 227 -26.33 -1.48 23.48
N LYS A 228 -25.02 -1.58 23.41
CA LYS A 228 -24.33 -2.68 22.69
C LYS A 228 -23.55 -3.59 23.62
#